data_2d0e4eb2ed930186ed914fb8b4ad2217
#
_entry.id   2d0e4eb2ed930186ed914fb8b4ad2217
#
_cell.length_a   1.000
_cell.length_b   1.000
_cell.length_c   1.000
_cell.angle_alpha   90.00
_cell.angle_beta   90.00
_cell.angle_gamma   90.00
#
_symmetry.space_group_name_H-M   'P 1'
#
loop_
_entity.id
_entity.type
_entity.pdbx_description
1 polymer ?
#
loop_
_entity_poly.entity_id
_entity_poly.type
_entity_poly.pdbx_seq_one_letter_code
_entity_poly.pdbx_strand_id
1 'polypeptide(L)'
;MSTAHQTVQAFRASLLYFRADPAFDEHAHVWHEDGLLLVEGGKVKAAGDYAALAPTLPDGVTPHDYRGKVITAGFIDTHLHYPQTDMIASPAPGLLPWLDTYTFPTEQRFKNPAHAREVAEFFLDELLRCGTTTAIVYCTVHRESVDAFFEASEARDLRMVAGKVLMDRHCPEFLRDTPECGAGDTDALINKWHKRGRQLYAITPRFAPTSSEAQLALAGELARAYPDTFIQTHVSENHDECKWVAELFPSSRSYLHVYDHYGLMRPRAMFGHCIHLDDEDFARMAATQSAAAICPTSNLFLGSGLFDFERADAARAPLSLGTDVGAGTSFSMLQTMNEAYKVARLKGSYLPALRMFYLATLGAARSMQLEGTIGSLAPGHEADFVVLDPKATPLLARRTSHCNHLEELLFALALLGDDRTVAATYAAGRLVHTRQPA
;
A
#
# COMPACT_ATOMS: atom_id res chain seq x y z
N MET A 1 -35.66 1.89 -17.59
CA MET A 1 -34.47 1.73 -16.77
C MET A 1 -34.97 1.65 -15.33
N SER A 2 -34.98 0.44 -14.75
CA SER A 2 -35.39 0.22 -13.35
C SER A 2 -34.36 0.85 -12.45
N THR A 3 -34.73 1.87 -11.68
CA THR A 3 -33.98 2.36 -10.54
C THR A 3 -34.01 1.26 -9.47
N ALA A 4 -33.06 0.33 -9.52
CA ALA A 4 -32.80 -0.52 -8.38
C ALA A 4 -32.52 0.41 -7.20
N HIS A 5 -33.41 0.47 -6.22
CA HIS A 5 -33.12 1.14 -4.94
C HIS A 5 -31.86 0.51 -4.39
N GLN A 6 -30.77 1.24 -4.41
CA GLN A 6 -29.53 0.79 -3.79
C GLN A 6 -29.80 0.63 -2.29
N THR A 7 -29.82 -0.61 -1.84
CA THR A 7 -30.16 -0.96 -0.46
C THR A 7 -29.09 -0.37 0.47
N VAL A 8 -29.51 0.41 1.46
CA VAL A 8 -28.61 0.90 2.52
C VAL A 8 -28.19 -0.30 3.37
N GLN A 9 -26.89 -0.43 3.57
CA GLN A 9 -26.30 -1.36 4.54
C GLN A 9 -25.87 -0.58 5.79
N ALA A 10 -25.99 -1.19 6.94
CA ALA A 10 -25.63 -0.60 8.22
C ALA A 10 -24.71 -1.54 9.01
N PHE A 11 -23.68 -1.00 9.67
CA PHE A 11 -22.69 -1.76 10.44
C PHE A 11 -22.48 -1.07 11.78
N ARG A 12 -22.76 -1.79 12.89
CA ARG A 12 -22.57 -1.27 14.26
C ARG A 12 -21.30 -1.84 14.87
N ALA A 13 -20.35 -0.95 15.19
CA ALA A 13 -19.06 -1.28 15.80
C ALA A 13 -18.48 -0.02 16.45
N SER A 14 -17.32 -0.12 17.09
CA SER A 14 -16.49 1.07 17.30
C SER A 14 -15.92 1.52 15.96
N LEU A 15 -15.91 2.83 15.68
CA LEU A 15 -15.42 3.38 14.40
C LEU A 15 -14.18 4.24 14.63
N LEU A 16 -13.13 3.99 13.82
CA LEU A 16 -11.91 4.79 13.77
C LEU A 16 -11.64 5.28 12.35
N TYR A 17 -11.47 6.58 12.15
CA TYR A 17 -10.94 7.14 10.91
C TYR A 17 -10.23 8.46 11.15
N PHE A 18 -9.51 8.95 10.13
CA PHE A 18 -8.67 10.13 10.26
C PHE A 18 -9.18 11.28 9.39
N ARG A 19 -8.85 12.51 9.78
CA ARG A 19 -9.09 13.77 9.06
C ARG A 19 -7.76 14.45 8.71
N ALA A 20 -6.73 14.23 9.53
CA ALA A 20 -5.41 14.82 9.39
C ALA A 20 -4.33 13.82 9.87
N ASP A 21 -3.04 14.21 9.78
CA ASP A 21 -1.93 13.43 10.32
C ASP A 21 -1.82 13.66 11.84
N PRO A 22 -1.91 12.60 12.66
CA PRO A 22 -1.78 12.71 14.12
C PRO A 22 -0.41 13.21 14.60
N ALA A 23 0.61 13.23 13.76
CA ALA A 23 1.90 13.83 14.12
C ALA A 23 1.85 15.36 14.19
N PHE A 24 0.85 15.98 13.57
CA PHE A 24 0.78 17.43 13.38
C PHE A 24 -0.55 18.05 13.81
N ASP A 25 -1.52 17.22 14.17
CA ASP A 25 -2.85 17.67 14.59
C ASP A 25 -3.39 16.73 15.68
N GLU A 26 -3.61 17.25 16.87
CA GLU A 26 -4.16 16.49 18.01
C GLU A 26 -5.63 16.06 17.79
N HIS A 27 -6.35 16.73 16.88
CA HIS A 27 -7.75 16.42 16.51
C HIS A 27 -7.83 15.62 15.18
N ALA A 28 -6.73 14.99 14.79
CA ALA A 28 -6.60 14.29 13.52
C ALA A 28 -7.52 13.08 13.35
N HIS A 29 -7.94 12.44 14.44
CA HIS A 29 -8.75 11.22 14.38
C HIS A 29 -10.18 11.45 14.85
N VAL A 30 -11.06 10.56 14.40
CA VAL A 30 -12.45 10.45 14.87
C VAL A 30 -12.63 9.05 15.46
N TRP A 31 -13.15 9.00 16.67
CA TRP A 31 -13.47 7.78 17.37
C TRP A 31 -14.91 7.79 17.85
N HIS A 32 -15.68 6.74 17.50
CA HIS A 32 -17.00 6.47 18.05
C HIS A 32 -16.95 5.12 18.74
N GLU A 33 -17.12 5.07 20.06
CA GLU A 33 -17.07 3.83 20.84
C GLU A 33 -18.22 2.88 20.48
N ASP A 34 -19.42 3.41 20.31
CA ASP A 34 -20.60 2.73 19.77
C ASP A 34 -21.06 3.48 18.52
N GLY A 35 -20.47 3.14 17.39
CA GLY A 35 -20.68 3.80 16.11
C GLY A 35 -21.61 3.05 15.19
N LEU A 36 -22.10 3.76 14.17
CA LEU A 36 -22.85 3.23 13.04
C LEU A 36 -22.25 3.74 11.74
N LEU A 37 -21.86 2.81 10.88
CA LEU A 37 -21.43 3.07 9.51
C LEU A 37 -22.60 2.73 8.56
N LEU A 38 -23.02 3.69 7.74
CA LEU A 38 -24.04 3.51 6.70
C LEU A 38 -23.36 3.51 5.33
N VAL A 39 -23.70 2.52 4.53
CA VAL A 39 -23.17 2.35 3.17
C VAL A 39 -24.32 2.30 2.17
N GLU A 40 -24.21 3.03 1.07
CA GLU A 40 -25.18 3.06 -0.02
C GLU A 40 -24.44 3.16 -1.35
N GLY A 41 -24.75 2.28 -2.29
CA GLY A 41 -24.11 2.31 -3.61
C GLY A 41 -22.60 2.12 -3.61
N GLY A 42 -22.07 1.33 -2.67
CA GLY A 42 -20.62 1.09 -2.53
C GLY A 42 -19.85 2.25 -1.92
N LYS A 43 -20.53 3.27 -1.40
CA LYS A 43 -19.94 4.44 -0.75
C LYS A 43 -20.43 4.61 0.67
N VAL A 44 -19.59 5.24 1.49
CA VAL A 44 -19.97 5.67 2.82
C VAL A 44 -21.04 6.77 2.70
N LYS A 45 -22.22 6.52 3.25
CA LYS A 45 -23.32 7.48 3.34
C LYS A 45 -23.19 8.34 4.60
N ALA A 46 -22.88 7.70 5.73
CA ALA A 46 -22.65 8.35 7.02
C ALA A 46 -21.81 7.46 7.94
N ALA A 47 -21.04 8.06 8.83
CA ALA A 47 -20.39 7.43 9.96
C ALA A 47 -20.52 8.34 11.18
N GLY A 48 -20.94 7.78 12.32
CA GLY A 48 -21.18 8.57 13.52
C GLY A 48 -21.65 7.72 14.69
N ASP A 49 -22.04 8.37 15.78
CA ASP A 49 -22.57 7.69 16.96
C ASP A 49 -23.85 6.92 16.63
N TYR A 50 -23.95 5.70 17.14
CA TYR A 50 -25.13 4.84 16.93
C TYR A 50 -26.42 5.53 17.37
N ALA A 51 -26.44 6.14 18.54
CA ALA A 51 -27.63 6.81 19.08
C ALA A 51 -28.15 7.96 18.19
N ALA A 52 -27.22 8.64 17.48
CA ALA A 52 -27.56 9.72 16.56
C ALA A 52 -28.05 9.22 15.19
N LEU A 53 -27.44 8.14 14.68
CA LEU A 53 -27.72 7.65 13.31
C LEU A 53 -28.80 6.55 13.25
N ALA A 54 -29.01 5.77 14.32
CA ALA A 54 -30.01 4.69 14.33
C ALA A 54 -31.45 5.16 13.99
N PRO A 55 -31.91 6.34 14.46
CA PRO A 55 -33.23 6.85 14.08
C PRO A 55 -33.36 7.21 12.58
N THR A 56 -32.25 7.31 11.84
CA THR A 56 -32.23 7.65 10.40
C THR A 56 -32.22 6.41 9.50
N LEU A 57 -32.19 5.21 10.08
CA LEU A 57 -32.19 3.97 9.30
C LEU A 57 -33.51 3.83 8.54
N PRO A 58 -33.47 3.42 7.26
CA PRO A 58 -34.68 3.08 6.53
C PRO A 58 -35.39 1.88 7.17
N ASP A 59 -36.72 1.82 7.02
CA ASP A 59 -37.53 0.71 7.49
C ASP A 59 -36.99 -0.64 6.96
N GLY A 60 -36.85 -1.61 7.86
CA GLY A 60 -36.38 -2.95 7.54
C GLY A 60 -34.85 -3.11 7.46
N VAL A 61 -34.07 -2.04 7.59
CA VAL A 61 -32.61 -2.14 7.64
C VAL A 61 -32.17 -2.51 9.06
N THR A 62 -31.57 -3.69 9.20
CA THR A 62 -30.96 -4.15 10.46
C THR A 62 -29.44 -4.04 10.34
N PRO A 63 -28.76 -3.38 11.30
CA PRO A 63 -27.29 -3.31 11.27
C PRO A 63 -26.62 -4.67 11.42
N HIS A 64 -25.59 -4.93 10.65
CA HIS A 64 -24.63 -5.99 10.94
C HIS A 64 -23.97 -5.71 12.29
N ASP A 65 -24.03 -6.67 13.21
CA ASP A 65 -23.56 -6.51 14.58
C ASP A 65 -22.07 -6.88 14.69
N TYR A 66 -21.24 -5.85 14.78
CA TYR A 66 -19.81 -5.95 15.06
C TYR A 66 -19.42 -5.30 16.40
N ARG A 67 -20.35 -5.22 17.35
CA ARG A 67 -20.04 -4.66 18.68
C ARG A 67 -18.89 -5.39 19.34
N GLY A 68 -18.00 -4.63 19.99
CA GLY A 68 -16.75 -5.14 20.56
C GLY A 68 -15.62 -5.32 19.54
N LYS A 69 -15.86 -4.97 18.27
CA LYS A 69 -14.85 -4.87 17.19
C LYS A 69 -14.67 -3.44 16.75
N VAL A 70 -13.58 -3.17 16.04
CA VAL A 70 -13.25 -1.85 15.49
C VAL A 70 -13.38 -1.90 13.97
N ILE A 71 -14.15 -1.00 13.39
CA ILE A 71 -14.15 -0.74 11.94
C ILE A 71 -13.24 0.46 11.67
N THR A 72 -12.30 0.29 10.76
CA THR A 72 -11.50 1.38 10.18
C THR A 72 -11.51 1.27 8.65
N ALA A 73 -11.07 2.33 7.95
CA ALA A 73 -10.88 2.24 6.50
C ALA A 73 -9.99 1.04 6.17
N GLY A 74 -10.25 0.38 5.05
CA GLY A 74 -9.42 -0.72 4.57
C GLY A 74 -7.96 -0.30 4.48
N PHE A 75 -7.05 -1.18 4.83
CA PHE A 75 -5.62 -0.89 4.77
C PHE A 75 -5.19 -0.66 3.32
N ILE A 76 -4.22 0.23 3.17
CA ILE A 76 -3.59 0.58 1.90
C ILE A 76 -2.13 0.22 1.99
N ASP A 77 -1.68 -0.67 1.11
CA ASP A 77 -0.28 -1.11 1.00
C ASP A 77 0.35 -0.43 -0.22
N THR A 78 1.34 0.43 0.00
CA THR A 78 1.86 1.31 -1.05
C THR A 78 3.11 0.77 -1.76
N HIS A 79 3.56 -0.45 -1.40
CA HIS A 79 4.72 -1.07 -2.04
C HIS A 79 4.77 -2.57 -1.80
N LEU A 80 4.57 -3.37 -2.84
CA LEU A 80 4.72 -4.83 -2.80
C LEU A 80 4.76 -5.46 -4.20
N HIS A 81 5.22 -6.73 -4.27
CA HIS A 81 5.47 -7.45 -5.51
C HIS A 81 4.66 -8.75 -5.56
N TYR A 82 3.55 -8.79 -6.32
CA TYR A 82 2.77 -10.03 -6.39
C TYR A 82 3.53 -11.22 -6.98
N PRO A 83 4.48 -11.03 -7.94
CA PRO A 83 5.24 -12.15 -8.48
C PRO A 83 6.19 -12.82 -7.48
N GLN A 84 6.46 -12.18 -6.35
CA GLN A 84 7.38 -12.69 -5.35
C GLN A 84 6.68 -13.48 -4.22
N THR A 85 5.37 -13.69 -4.34
CA THR A 85 4.56 -14.44 -3.35
C THR A 85 5.13 -15.83 -3.09
N ASP A 86 5.52 -16.57 -4.13
CA ASP A 86 6.02 -17.95 -4.01
C ASP A 86 7.41 -18.07 -3.35
N MET A 87 8.12 -16.95 -3.20
CA MET A 87 9.47 -16.92 -2.64
C MET A 87 9.59 -16.11 -1.34
N ILE A 88 8.46 -15.72 -0.76
CA ILE A 88 8.44 -15.02 0.53
C ILE A 88 9.26 -15.78 1.58
N ALA A 89 10.03 -15.05 2.40
CA ALA A 89 10.93 -15.64 3.41
C ALA A 89 12.08 -16.51 2.86
N SER A 90 12.47 -16.35 1.60
CA SER A 90 13.67 -16.99 1.04
C SER A 90 14.93 -16.30 1.54
N PRO A 91 15.87 -17.04 2.21
CA PRO A 91 17.00 -16.42 2.91
C PRO A 91 18.06 -15.89 1.94
N ALA A 92 18.63 -14.73 2.23
CA ALA A 92 19.77 -14.19 1.48
C ALA A 92 20.67 -13.31 2.36
N PRO A 93 21.96 -13.16 1.99
CA PRO A 93 22.89 -12.33 2.74
C PRO A 93 22.72 -10.82 2.52
N GLY A 94 21.81 -10.39 1.65
CA GLY A 94 21.50 -9.00 1.33
C GLY A 94 20.75 -8.86 0.01
N LEU A 95 20.38 -7.62 -0.36
CA LEU A 95 19.50 -7.31 -1.48
C LEU A 95 19.99 -7.89 -2.83
N LEU A 96 21.18 -7.52 -3.29
CA LEU A 96 21.63 -7.88 -4.65
C LEU A 96 21.76 -9.40 -4.85
N PRO A 97 22.37 -10.18 -3.94
CA PRO A 97 22.39 -11.64 -4.06
C PRO A 97 21.00 -12.28 -3.98
N TRP A 98 20.07 -11.67 -3.23
CA TRP A 98 18.69 -12.15 -3.11
C TRP A 98 17.91 -11.97 -4.42
N LEU A 99 18.11 -10.83 -5.12
CA LEU A 99 17.54 -10.60 -6.44
C LEU A 99 17.96 -11.68 -7.45
N ASP A 100 19.25 -11.98 -7.51
CA ASP A 100 19.79 -12.95 -8.47
C ASP A 100 19.37 -14.39 -8.16
N THR A 101 19.32 -14.74 -6.86
CA THR A 101 19.09 -16.13 -6.43
C THR A 101 17.61 -16.52 -6.47
N TYR A 102 16.73 -15.62 -6.07
CA TYR A 102 15.31 -15.94 -5.88
C TYR A 102 14.39 -15.11 -6.76
N THR A 103 14.58 -13.79 -6.80
CA THR A 103 13.63 -12.88 -7.43
C THR A 103 13.55 -13.07 -8.92
N PHE A 104 14.65 -12.90 -9.63
CA PHE A 104 14.67 -12.98 -11.10
C PHE A 104 14.26 -14.35 -11.64
N PRO A 105 14.70 -15.49 -11.06
CA PRO A 105 14.20 -16.82 -11.45
C PRO A 105 12.70 -17.02 -11.24
N THR A 106 12.14 -16.41 -10.19
CA THR A 106 10.70 -16.49 -9.90
C THR A 106 9.90 -15.62 -10.86
N GLU A 107 10.30 -14.37 -11.07
CA GLU A 107 9.62 -13.43 -11.95
C GLU A 107 9.58 -13.88 -13.42
N GLN A 108 10.56 -14.64 -13.90
CA GLN A 108 10.56 -15.24 -15.25
C GLN A 108 9.32 -16.11 -15.53
N ARG A 109 8.78 -16.78 -14.50
CA ARG A 109 7.63 -17.69 -14.64
C ARG A 109 6.35 -16.97 -15.08
N PHE A 110 6.26 -15.66 -14.85
CA PHE A 110 5.09 -14.81 -15.13
C PHE A 110 4.89 -14.46 -16.61
N LYS A 111 5.76 -14.93 -17.47
CA LYS A 111 5.52 -15.02 -18.92
C LYS A 111 4.41 -16.00 -19.25
N ASN A 112 4.14 -16.98 -18.35
CA ASN A 112 3.03 -17.92 -18.49
C ASN A 112 1.74 -17.30 -17.90
N PRO A 113 0.71 -16.99 -18.72
CA PRO A 113 -0.51 -16.34 -18.25
C PRO A 113 -1.29 -17.16 -17.20
N ALA A 114 -1.24 -18.50 -17.28
CA ALA A 114 -1.93 -19.35 -16.33
C ALA A 114 -1.29 -19.26 -14.94
N HIS A 115 0.05 -19.31 -14.86
CA HIS A 115 0.78 -19.11 -13.62
C HIS A 115 0.55 -17.70 -13.05
N ALA A 116 0.65 -16.68 -13.91
CA ALA A 116 0.42 -15.29 -13.49
C ALA A 116 -0.98 -15.09 -12.89
N ARG A 117 -2.02 -15.72 -13.47
CA ARG A 117 -3.39 -15.68 -12.95
C ARG A 117 -3.53 -16.38 -11.62
N GLU A 118 -2.99 -17.60 -11.49
CA GLU A 118 -3.02 -18.39 -10.25
C GLU A 118 -2.43 -17.59 -9.08
N VAL A 119 -1.24 -17.02 -9.28
CA VAL A 119 -0.59 -16.24 -8.23
C VAL A 119 -1.32 -14.92 -7.96
N ALA A 120 -1.86 -14.24 -8.98
CA ALA A 120 -2.63 -13.02 -8.80
C ALA A 120 -3.90 -13.24 -7.96
N GLU A 121 -4.61 -14.34 -8.21
CA GLU A 121 -5.80 -14.72 -7.42
C GLU A 121 -5.45 -14.98 -5.96
N PHE A 122 -4.44 -15.81 -5.71
CA PHE A 122 -3.95 -16.09 -4.36
C PHE A 122 -3.49 -14.83 -3.64
N PHE A 123 -2.69 -14.00 -4.31
CA PHE A 123 -2.15 -12.76 -3.76
C PHE A 123 -3.27 -11.79 -3.33
N LEU A 124 -4.27 -11.58 -4.18
CA LEU A 124 -5.40 -10.70 -3.88
C LEU A 124 -6.24 -11.25 -2.71
N ASP A 125 -6.45 -12.56 -2.65
CA ASP A 125 -7.17 -13.19 -1.53
C ASP A 125 -6.41 -13.03 -0.21
N GLU A 126 -5.05 -13.11 -0.21
CA GLU A 126 -4.21 -12.85 0.96
C GLU A 126 -4.24 -11.39 1.40
N LEU A 127 -4.23 -10.43 0.46
CA LEU A 127 -4.42 -9.02 0.79
C LEU A 127 -5.74 -8.79 1.53
N LEU A 128 -6.83 -9.35 0.98
CA LEU A 128 -8.16 -9.21 1.58
C LEU A 128 -8.26 -9.91 2.94
N ARG A 129 -7.60 -11.06 3.09
CA ARG A 129 -7.50 -11.79 4.37
C ARG A 129 -6.77 -10.97 5.43
N CYS A 130 -5.82 -10.14 5.02
CA CYS A 130 -5.08 -9.22 5.90
C CYS A 130 -5.72 -7.83 6.04
N GLY A 131 -6.91 -7.59 5.43
CA GLY A 131 -7.63 -6.32 5.53
C GLY A 131 -7.19 -5.23 4.57
N THR A 132 -6.31 -5.53 3.62
CA THR A 132 -5.82 -4.60 2.60
C THR A 132 -6.77 -4.56 1.42
N THR A 133 -7.33 -3.39 1.13
CA THR A 133 -8.33 -3.18 0.07
C THR A 133 -7.78 -2.40 -1.13
N THR A 134 -6.65 -1.74 -0.95
CA THR A 134 -5.93 -0.98 -1.99
C THR A 134 -4.44 -1.26 -1.89
N ALA A 135 -3.79 -1.44 -3.03
CA ALA A 135 -2.34 -1.63 -3.06
C ALA A 135 -1.70 -1.02 -4.32
N ILE A 136 -0.40 -0.67 -4.22
CA ILE A 136 0.46 -0.28 -5.35
C ILE A 136 1.43 -1.42 -5.60
N VAL A 137 1.23 -2.15 -6.71
CA VAL A 137 1.77 -3.49 -6.93
C VAL A 137 2.74 -3.50 -8.11
N TYR A 138 3.93 -4.04 -7.89
CA TYR A 138 4.85 -4.40 -8.96
C TYR A 138 4.39 -5.71 -9.61
N CYS A 139 4.23 -5.69 -10.94
CA CYS A 139 4.13 -6.89 -11.76
C CYS A 139 5.53 -7.35 -12.21
N THR A 140 5.66 -7.94 -13.38
CA THR A 140 6.96 -8.25 -13.99
C THR A 140 7.18 -7.47 -15.28
N VAL A 141 8.27 -7.72 -15.99
CA VAL A 141 8.50 -7.18 -17.35
C VAL A 141 7.53 -7.75 -18.39
N HIS A 142 6.84 -8.85 -18.08
CA HIS A 142 5.92 -9.51 -18.99
C HIS A 142 4.52 -8.88 -18.90
N ARG A 143 3.95 -8.50 -20.04
CA ARG A 143 2.58 -7.92 -20.13
C ARG A 143 1.53 -8.84 -19.54
N GLU A 144 1.72 -10.15 -19.72
CA GLU A 144 0.83 -11.20 -19.23
C GLU A 144 0.64 -11.13 -17.71
N SER A 145 1.68 -10.73 -16.99
CA SER A 145 1.60 -10.56 -15.54
C SER A 145 0.70 -9.38 -15.14
N VAL A 146 0.72 -8.29 -15.91
CA VAL A 146 -0.12 -7.11 -15.68
C VAL A 146 -1.57 -7.41 -16.01
N ASP A 147 -1.80 -8.06 -17.15
CA ASP A 147 -3.14 -8.44 -17.59
C ASP A 147 -3.79 -9.40 -16.59
N ALA A 148 -3.09 -10.43 -16.16
CA ALA A 148 -3.57 -11.40 -15.18
C ALA A 148 -3.93 -10.73 -13.83
N PHE A 149 -3.08 -9.82 -13.35
CA PHE A 149 -3.32 -9.09 -12.11
C PHE A 149 -4.57 -8.21 -12.19
N PHE A 150 -4.69 -7.39 -13.24
CA PHE A 150 -5.84 -6.50 -13.38
C PHE A 150 -7.14 -7.24 -13.68
N GLU A 151 -7.12 -8.34 -14.44
CA GLU A 151 -8.28 -9.19 -14.66
C GLU A 151 -8.80 -9.78 -13.34
N ALA A 152 -7.91 -10.29 -12.48
CA ALA A 152 -8.26 -10.84 -11.17
C ALA A 152 -8.78 -9.75 -10.21
N SER A 153 -8.18 -8.56 -10.24
CA SER A 153 -8.58 -7.40 -9.44
C SER A 153 -9.94 -6.83 -9.90
N GLU A 154 -10.15 -6.69 -11.21
CA GLU A 154 -11.42 -6.22 -11.79
C GLU A 154 -12.58 -7.17 -11.44
N ALA A 155 -12.36 -8.48 -11.52
CA ALA A 155 -13.36 -9.48 -11.15
C ALA A 155 -13.81 -9.36 -9.68
N ARG A 156 -12.94 -8.88 -8.80
CA ARG A 156 -13.21 -8.62 -7.38
C ARG A 156 -13.67 -7.17 -7.11
N ASP A 157 -13.66 -6.31 -8.13
CA ASP A 157 -13.96 -4.85 -8.03
C ASP A 157 -13.07 -4.18 -6.96
N LEU A 158 -11.78 -4.49 -6.95
CA LEU A 158 -10.81 -3.90 -6.04
C LEU A 158 -10.20 -2.63 -6.63
N ARG A 159 -9.77 -1.70 -5.77
CA ARG A 159 -8.99 -0.54 -6.16
C ARG A 159 -7.51 -0.88 -6.09
N MET A 160 -6.93 -1.22 -7.24
CA MET A 160 -5.52 -1.57 -7.33
C MET A 160 -4.78 -0.64 -8.29
N VAL A 161 -3.52 -0.37 -7.95
CA VAL A 161 -2.56 0.32 -8.82
C VAL A 161 -1.49 -0.70 -9.17
N ALA A 162 -1.17 -0.88 -10.45
CA ALA A 162 -0.12 -1.79 -10.87
C ALA A 162 0.52 -1.34 -12.18
N GLY A 163 1.68 -1.91 -12.51
CA GLY A 163 2.35 -1.60 -13.76
C GLY A 163 3.39 -2.64 -14.15
N LYS A 164 3.68 -2.67 -15.46
CA LYS A 164 4.75 -3.46 -16.03
C LYS A 164 6.09 -2.90 -15.57
N VAL A 165 6.94 -3.75 -15.00
CA VAL A 165 8.31 -3.40 -14.63
C VAL A 165 9.14 -3.12 -15.89
N LEU A 166 9.93 -2.05 -15.83
CA LEU A 166 10.87 -1.64 -16.86
C LEU A 166 12.31 -1.98 -16.42
N MET A 167 13.00 -2.81 -17.20
CA MET A 167 14.42 -3.16 -17.03
C MET A 167 15.04 -3.38 -18.41
N ASP A 168 16.11 -2.64 -18.75
CA ASP A 168 16.79 -2.75 -20.04
C ASP A 168 18.31 -3.00 -19.91
N ARG A 169 18.85 -2.99 -18.68
CA ARG A 169 20.25 -3.30 -18.40
C ARG A 169 20.41 -3.94 -17.02
N HIS A 170 21.57 -4.53 -16.74
CA HIS A 170 21.97 -5.13 -15.46
C HIS A 170 20.92 -6.07 -14.87
N CYS A 171 20.24 -6.80 -15.75
CA CYS A 171 19.27 -7.83 -15.40
C CYS A 171 19.45 -9.04 -16.32
N PRO A 172 18.94 -10.22 -15.92
CA PRO A 172 19.00 -11.40 -16.80
C PRO A 172 18.31 -11.15 -18.14
N GLU A 173 18.84 -11.75 -19.20
CA GLU A 173 18.33 -11.56 -20.56
C GLU A 173 16.84 -11.90 -20.70
N PHE A 174 16.37 -12.90 -19.96
CA PHE A 174 14.97 -13.33 -19.95
C PHE A 174 14.00 -12.34 -19.26
N LEU A 175 14.52 -11.29 -18.58
CA LEU A 175 13.76 -10.19 -17.99
C LEU A 175 14.15 -8.82 -18.58
N ARG A 176 14.86 -8.81 -19.71
CA ARG A 176 15.37 -7.56 -20.27
C ARG A 176 14.50 -7.08 -21.43
N ASP A 177 14.03 -5.84 -21.33
CA ASP A 177 13.38 -5.10 -22.42
C ASP A 177 14.42 -4.33 -23.28
N THR A 178 13.94 -3.69 -24.36
CA THR A 178 14.56 -2.46 -24.87
C THR A 178 13.77 -1.25 -24.36
N PRO A 179 14.38 -0.06 -24.30
CA PRO A 179 13.68 1.16 -23.89
C PRO A 179 12.36 1.37 -24.66
N GLU A 180 12.39 1.21 -25.97
CA GLU A 180 11.25 1.42 -26.88
C GLU A 180 10.15 0.36 -26.67
N CYS A 181 10.55 -0.91 -26.52
CA CYS A 181 9.61 -2.00 -26.30
C CYS A 181 8.90 -1.84 -24.94
N GLY A 182 9.68 -1.56 -23.89
CA GLY A 182 9.14 -1.30 -22.55
C GLY A 182 8.18 -0.10 -22.52
N ALA A 183 8.51 1.00 -23.21
CA ALA A 183 7.66 2.16 -23.31
C ALA A 183 6.39 1.88 -24.12
N GLY A 184 6.49 1.21 -25.27
CA GLY A 184 5.34 0.85 -26.11
C GLY A 184 4.36 -0.10 -25.40
N ASP A 185 4.87 -1.09 -24.67
CA ASP A 185 4.05 -1.98 -23.84
C ASP A 185 3.36 -1.24 -22.71
N THR A 186 4.07 -0.31 -22.06
CA THR A 186 3.51 0.52 -20.98
C THR A 186 2.39 1.40 -21.50
N ASP A 187 2.59 2.07 -22.65
CA ASP A 187 1.55 2.88 -23.31
C ASP A 187 0.30 2.06 -23.61
N ALA A 188 0.46 0.87 -24.21
CA ALA A 188 -0.65 -0.02 -24.53
C ALA A 188 -1.39 -0.49 -23.28
N LEU A 189 -0.68 -0.80 -22.18
CA LEU A 189 -1.28 -1.24 -20.91
C LEU A 189 -1.96 -0.08 -20.16
N ILE A 190 -1.43 1.14 -20.22
CA ILE A 190 -2.12 2.34 -19.70
C ILE A 190 -3.47 2.50 -20.39
N ASN A 191 -3.49 2.48 -21.73
CA ASN A 191 -4.72 2.62 -22.51
C ASN A 191 -5.73 1.49 -22.27
N LYS A 192 -5.27 0.29 -21.90
CA LYS A 192 -6.13 -0.86 -21.60
C LYS A 192 -6.74 -0.79 -20.19
N TRP A 193 -5.95 -0.39 -19.19
CA TRP A 193 -6.27 -0.62 -17.80
C TRP A 193 -6.49 0.64 -16.94
N HIS A 194 -5.84 1.77 -17.28
CA HIS A 194 -5.94 2.97 -16.45
C HIS A 194 -7.36 3.53 -16.45
N LYS A 195 -7.95 3.65 -15.24
CA LYS A 195 -9.35 4.06 -15.03
C LYS A 195 -10.42 3.09 -15.57
N ARG A 196 -10.05 1.87 -15.86
CA ARG A 196 -11.01 0.82 -16.13
C ARG A 196 -11.56 0.29 -14.80
N GLY A 197 -12.85 0.54 -14.54
CA GLY A 197 -13.43 0.30 -13.22
C GLY A 197 -12.66 1.06 -12.13
N ARG A 198 -12.15 0.33 -11.14
CA ARG A 198 -11.35 0.88 -10.05
C ARG A 198 -9.83 0.74 -10.25
N GLN A 199 -9.38 0.27 -11.45
CA GLN A 199 -7.97 0.02 -11.73
C GLN A 199 -7.22 1.30 -12.08
N LEU A 200 -5.99 1.42 -11.62
CA LEU A 200 -5.09 2.55 -11.91
C LEU A 200 -3.72 2.01 -12.32
N TYR A 201 -3.04 2.70 -13.23
CA TYR A 201 -1.76 2.24 -13.76
C TYR A 201 -0.58 2.99 -13.15
N ALA A 202 0.53 2.29 -12.92
CA ALA A 202 1.82 2.87 -12.51
C ALA A 202 2.90 2.62 -13.58
N ILE A 203 3.57 3.69 -14.00
CA ILE A 203 4.81 3.62 -14.77
C ILE A 203 5.89 3.15 -13.80
N THR A 204 6.54 2.00 -14.11
CA THR A 204 7.30 1.24 -13.12
C THR A 204 8.73 0.95 -13.55
N PRO A 205 9.66 1.94 -13.60
CA PRO A 205 11.09 1.62 -13.61
C PRO A 205 11.40 0.84 -12.32
N ARG A 206 12.00 -0.37 -12.43
CA ARG A 206 12.25 -1.17 -11.22
C ARG A 206 13.10 -0.40 -10.22
N PHE A 207 14.29 0.01 -10.64
CA PHE A 207 15.20 0.89 -9.91
C PHE A 207 16.30 1.38 -10.86
N ALA A 208 17.01 2.46 -10.52
CA ALA A 208 17.94 3.10 -11.43
C ALA A 208 19.05 2.18 -12.00
N PRO A 209 19.63 1.22 -11.26
CA PRO A 209 20.61 0.30 -11.81
C PRO A 209 20.15 -0.49 -13.03
N THR A 210 18.89 -0.94 -13.06
CA THR A 210 18.33 -1.74 -14.16
C THR A 210 17.70 -0.93 -15.29
N SER A 211 17.72 0.40 -15.19
CA SER A 211 17.19 1.30 -16.22
C SER A 211 18.30 2.16 -16.81
N SER A 212 18.46 2.14 -18.14
CA SER A 212 19.34 3.07 -18.84
C SER A 212 18.78 4.50 -18.81
N GLU A 213 19.62 5.49 -19.14
CA GLU A 213 19.18 6.87 -19.33
C GLU A 213 18.06 6.97 -20.39
N ALA A 214 18.14 6.19 -21.46
CA ALA A 214 17.13 6.13 -22.52
C ALA A 214 15.79 5.60 -21.97
N GLN A 215 15.80 4.53 -21.15
CA GLN A 215 14.58 3.98 -20.56
C GLN A 215 13.96 4.96 -19.55
N LEU A 216 14.79 5.62 -18.71
CA LEU A 216 14.30 6.64 -17.77
C LEU A 216 13.71 7.86 -18.48
N ALA A 217 14.32 8.30 -19.59
CA ALA A 217 13.81 9.39 -20.42
C ALA A 217 12.44 9.05 -21.00
N LEU A 218 12.26 7.85 -21.58
CA LEU A 218 10.96 7.39 -22.08
C LEU A 218 9.92 7.23 -20.97
N ALA A 219 10.32 6.76 -19.79
CA ALA A 219 9.42 6.74 -18.62
C ALA A 219 8.95 8.15 -18.25
N GLY A 220 9.83 9.14 -18.29
CA GLY A 220 9.49 10.56 -18.10
C GLY A 220 8.57 11.13 -19.17
N GLU A 221 8.73 10.70 -20.44
CA GLU A 221 7.83 11.07 -21.54
C GLU A 221 6.43 10.50 -21.33
N LEU A 222 6.32 9.22 -20.97
CA LEU A 222 5.06 8.59 -20.60
C LEU A 222 4.41 9.30 -19.40
N ALA A 223 5.19 9.66 -18.38
CA ALA A 223 4.69 10.38 -17.21
C ALA A 223 4.12 11.77 -17.57
N ARG A 224 4.68 12.45 -18.56
CA ARG A 224 4.14 13.71 -19.10
C ARG A 224 2.90 13.49 -19.96
N ALA A 225 2.88 12.43 -20.77
CA ALA A 225 1.74 12.09 -21.63
C ALA A 225 0.51 11.65 -20.83
N TYR A 226 0.74 10.97 -19.69
CA TYR A 226 -0.30 10.45 -18.80
C TYR A 226 -0.16 11.03 -17.38
N PRO A 227 -0.49 12.31 -17.15
CA PRO A 227 -0.19 13.01 -15.90
C PRO A 227 -0.95 12.50 -14.68
N ASP A 228 -1.99 11.73 -14.85
CA ASP A 228 -2.83 11.15 -13.80
C ASP A 228 -2.49 9.69 -13.46
N THR A 229 -1.53 9.07 -14.17
CA THR A 229 -0.96 7.78 -13.79
C THR A 229 -0.05 7.90 -12.57
N PHE A 230 0.23 6.78 -11.94
CA PHE A 230 1.22 6.67 -10.89
C PHE A 230 2.62 6.46 -11.44
N ILE A 231 3.61 6.71 -10.60
CA ILE A 231 4.98 6.26 -10.77
C ILE A 231 5.33 5.44 -9.53
N GLN A 232 6.00 4.30 -9.71
CA GLN A 232 6.57 3.53 -8.61
C GLN A 232 7.97 3.06 -8.97
N THR A 233 8.88 3.16 -8.02
CA THR A 233 10.28 2.71 -8.15
C THR A 233 10.91 2.53 -6.78
N HIS A 234 12.08 1.87 -6.72
CA HIS A 234 12.87 1.75 -5.50
C HIS A 234 13.93 2.85 -5.46
N VAL A 235 14.27 3.33 -4.27
CA VAL A 235 15.30 4.33 -4.09
C VAL A 235 16.00 4.18 -2.74
N SER A 236 17.33 4.22 -2.78
CA SER A 236 18.19 4.34 -1.59
C SER A 236 17.86 3.31 -0.49
N GLU A 237 17.67 2.06 -0.91
CA GLU A 237 17.37 0.96 0.00
C GLU A 237 18.65 0.46 0.70
N ASN A 238 19.73 0.27 -0.07
CA ASN A 238 20.96 -0.36 0.41
C ASN A 238 22.19 0.48 0.08
N HIS A 239 23.22 0.45 0.92
CA HIS A 239 24.43 1.23 0.70
C HIS A 239 25.20 0.82 -0.57
N ASP A 240 25.28 -0.49 -0.89
CA ASP A 240 25.97 -0.97 -2.09
C ASP A 240 25.19 -0.55 -3.35
N GLU A 241 23.87 -0.58 -3.28
CA GLU A 241 22.99 -0.05 -4.32
C GLU A 241 23.21 1.46 -4.55
N CYS A 242 23.23 2.26 -3.46
CA CYS A 242 23.48 3.70 -3.55
C CYS A 242 24.84 4.00 -4.20
N LYS A 243 25.90 3.26 -3.82
CA LYS A 243 27.22 3.38 -4.41
C LYS A 243 27.20 3.02 -5.90
N TRP A 244 26.54 1.94 -6.27
CA TRP A 244 26.40 1.52 -7.65
C TRP A 244 25.67 2.57 -8.51
N VAL A 245 24.60 3.19 -7.98
CA VAL A 245 23.91 4.29 -8.67
C VAL A 245 24.82 5.51 -8.84
N ALA A 246 25.61 5.87 -7.83
CA ALA A 246 26.56 6.98 -7.96
C ALA A 246 27.63 6.74 -9.06
N GLU A 247 28.03 5.48 -9.26
CA GLU A 247 28.95 5.10 -10.34
C GLU A 247 28.26 5.16 -11.73
N LEU A 248 26.98 4.75 -11.83
CA LEU A 248 26.22 4.73 -13.07
C LEU A 248 25.73 6.11 -13.53
N PHE A 249 25.46 7.01 -12.57
CA PHE A 249 24.92 8.36 -12.80
C PHE A 249 25.77 9.43 -12.11
N PRO A 250 27.03 9.61 -12.50
CA PRO A 250 27.98 10.48 -11.78
C PRO A 250 27.63 11.96 -11.84
N SER A 251 26.73 12.38 -12.73
CA SER A 251 26.23 13.76 -12.81
C SER A 251 25.09 14.05 -11.82
N SER A 252 24.49 13.02 -11.19
CA SER A 252 23.40 13.17 -10.25
C SER A 252 23.93 13.43 -8.84
N ARG A 253 23.35 14.41 -8.13
CA ARG A 253 23.69 14.74 -6.75
C ARG A 253 23.45 13.57 -5.78
N SER A 254 22.34 12.87 -5.97
CA SER A 254 21.90 11.75 -5.14
C SER A 254 21.19 10.70 -6.00
N TYR A 255 20.86 9.56 -5.40
CA TYR A 255 20.07 8.54 -6.07
C TYR A 255 18.68 9.08 -6.45
N LEU A 256 17.99 9.78 -5.55
CA LEU A 256 16.67 10.38 -5.83
C LEU A 256 16.75 11.41 -6.98
N HIS A 257 17.84 12.17 -7.07
CA HIS A 257 18.05 13.14 -8.14
C HIS A 257 18.12 12.50 -9.54
N VAL A 258 18.47 11.22 -9.66
CA VAL A 258 18.36 10.49 -10.95
C VAL A 258 16.92 10.54 -11.44
N TYR A 259 15.96 10.22 -10.61
CA TYR A 259 14.54 10.23 -10.99
C TYR A 259 14.00 11.64 -11.22
N ASP A 260 14.47 12.62 -10.43
CA ASP A 260 14.10 14.04 -10.61
C ASP A 260 14.56 14.57 -11.97
N HIS A 261 15.77 14.21 -12.39
CA HIS A 261 16.33 14.60 -13.70
C HIS A 261 15.42 14.18 -14.88
N TYR A 262 14.81 13.01 -14.79
CA TYR A 262 13.91 12.50 -15.84
C TYR A 262 12.42 12.90 -15.63
N GLY A 263 12.11 13.76 -14.64
CA GLY A 263 10.77 14.25 -14.39
C GLY A 263 9.83 13.20 -13.75
N LEU A 264 10.39 12.24 -13.02
CA LEU A 264 9.65 11.19 -12.34
C LEU A 264 9.25 11.57 -10.90
N MET A 265 9.72 12.72 -10.39
CA MET A 265 9.29 13.25 -9.09
C MET A 265 8.09 14.19 -9.26
N ARG A 266 6.92 13.73 -8.83
CA ARG A 266 5.65 14.46 -8.95
C ARG A 266 4.59 13.89 -8.00
N PRO A 267 3.40 14.53 -7.85
CA PRO A 267 2.27 13.89 -7.19
C PRO A 267 1.98 12.51 -7.79
N ARG A 268 1.60 11.54 -6.94
CA ARG A 268 1.39 10.13 -7.31
C ARG A 268 2.67 9.36 -7.68
N ALA A 269 3.85 9.86 -7.36
CA ALA A 269 5.09 9.10 -7.44
C ALA A 269 5.42 8.50 -6.07
N MET A 270 5.54 7.18 -6.03
CA MET A 270 5.82 6.39 -4.83
C MET A 270 7.23 5.80 -4.92
N PHE A 271 8.05 6.11 -3.94
CA PHE A 271 9.44 5.67 -3.85
C PHE A 271 9.58 4.65 -2.70
N GLY A 272 9.90 3.40 -3.03
CA GLY A 272 10.12 2.35 -2.04
C GLY A 272 11.36 2.59 -1.19
N HIS A 273 11.29 2.25 0.10
CA HIS A 273 12.35 2.24 1.12
C HIS A 273 12.83 3.62 1.59
N CYS A 274 13.47 4.43 0.76
CA CYS A 274 13.95 5.79 1.09
C CYS A 274 14.86 5.85 2.34
N ILE A 275 15.65 4.79 2.63
CA ILE A 275 16.42 4.66 3.88
C ILE A 275 17.58 5.65 3.93
N HIS A 276 18.33 5.73 2.82
CA HIS A 276 19.59 6.48 2.74
C HIS A 276 19.44 7.82 2.01
N LEU A 277 18.25 8.46 2.12
CA LEU A 277 18.03 9.82 1.64
C LEU A 277 18.64 10.85 2.58
N ASP A 278 19.06 11.99 2.04
CA ASP A 278 19.49 13.16 2.83
C ASP A 278 18.34 14.18 3.02
N ASP A 279 18.62 15.29 3.73
CA ASP A 279 17.61 16.30 4.04
C ASP A 279 17.11 17.03 2.78
N GLU A 280 17.99 17.22 1.77
CA GLU A 280 17.63 17.84 0.50
C GLU A 280 16.72 16.93 -0.32
N ASP A 281 16.95 15.61 -0.29
CA ASP A 281 16.08 14.62 -0.92
C ASP A 281 14.67 14.64 -0.29
N PHE A 282 14.56 14.63 1.05
CA PHE A 282 13.25 14.73 1.71
C PHE A 282 12.57 16.07 1.44
N ALA A 283 13.29 17.18 1.43
CA ALA A 283 12.73 18.48 1.06
C ALA A 283 12.23 18.50 -0.39
N ARG A 284 12.95 17.81 -1.31
CA ARG A 284 12.52 17.68 -2.70
C ARG A 284 11.27 16.81 -2.82
N MET A 285 11.15 15.72 -2.07
CA MET A 285 9.92 14.91 -2.02
C MET A 285 8.72 15.74 -1.56
N ALA A 286 8.89 16.54 -0.51
CA ALA A 286 7.84 17.43 -0.03
C ALA A 286 7.42 18.47 -1.09
N ALA A 287 8.38 19.10 -1.76
CA ALA A 287 8.14 20.12 -2.78
C ALA A 287 7.43 19.55 -4.03
N THR A 288 7.70 18.30 -4.40
CA THR A 288 7.09 17.62 -5.55
C THR A 288 5.82 16.84 -5.19
N GLN A 289 5.51 16.74 -3.88
CA GLN A 289 4.42 15.89 -3.37
C GLN A 289 4.57 14.42 -3.78
N SER A 290 5.79 13.96 -4.02
CA SER A 290 6.11 12.55 -4.14
C SER A 290 6.24 11.94 -2.75
N ALA A 291 6.02 10.62 -2.62
CA ALA A 291 5.89 9.98 -1.32
C ALA A 291 6.88 8.83 -1.11
N ALA A 292 7.28 8.64 0.14
CA ALA A 292 8.03 7.47 0.57
C ALA A 292 7.07 6.34 1.00
N ALA A 293 7.25 5.17 0.39
CA ALA A 293 6.67 3.91 0.85
C ALA A 293 7.67 3.21 1.77
N ILE A 294 7.41 3.23 3.06
CA ILE A 294 8.33 2.72 4.08
C ILE A 294 8.08 1.22 4.25
N CYS A 295 9.11 0.39 4.04
CA CYS A 295 9.04 -1.07 4.02
C CYS A 295 9.83 -1.68 5.20
N PRO A 296 9.41 -1.49 6.46
CA PRO A 296 10.26 -1.80 7.61
C PRO A 296 10.58 -3.29 7.72
N THR A 297 9.64 -4.17 7.37
CA THR A 297 9.83 -5.63 7.45
C THR A 297 10.91 -6.09 6.49
N SER A 298 10.85 -5.65 5.24
CA SER A 298 11.86 -5.93 4.22
C SER A 298 13.22 -5.34 4.57
N ASN A 299 13.25 -4.07 4.99
CA ASN A 299 14.47 -3.37 5.34
C ASN A 299 15.25 -4.10 6.45
N LEU A 300 14.54 -4.66 7.44
CA LEU A 300 15.13 -5.46 8.50
C LEU A 300 15.54 -6.84 8.02
N PHE A 301 14.71 -7.49 7.19
CA PHE A 301 14.97 -8.83 6.68
C PHE A 301 16.24 -8.89 5.81
N LEU A 302 16.41 -7.91 4.91
CA LEU A 302 17.57 -7.81 4.03
C LEU A 302 18.78 -7.09 4.67
N GLY A 303 18.61 -6.53 5.87
CA GLY A 303 19.65 -5.74 6.53
C GLY A 303 19.96 -4.42 5.83
N SER A 304 19.00 -3.85 5.11
CA SER A 304 19.14 -2.64 4.29
C SER A 304 19.36 -1.38 5.13
N GLY A 305 18.73 -1.31 6.32
CA GLY A 305 18.88 -0.17 7.24
C GLY A 305 17.57 0.21 7.94
N LEU A 306 17.60 1.36 8.62
CA LEU A 306 16.51 1.89 9.43
C LEU A 306 16.02 3.22 8.86
N PHE A 307 14.73 3.30 8.49
CA PHE A 307 14.12 4.54 8.03
C PHE A 307 14.07 5.60 9.13
N ASP A 308 14.32 6.85 8.76
CA ASP A 308 14.37 8.00 9.67
C ASP A 308 13.09 8.84 9.60
N PHE A 309 12.12 8.51 10.46
CA PHE A 309 10.83 9.21 10.51
C PHE A 309 10.98 10.69 10.89
N GLU A 310 11.92 11.04 11.80
CA GLU A 310 12.08 12.44 12.25
C GLU A 310 12.59 13.34 11.13
N ARG A 311 13.54 12.86 10.32
CA ARG A 311 14.03 13.61 9.15
C ARG A 311 12.96 13.84 8.12
N ALA A 312 12.20 12.79 7.78
CA ALA A 312 11.11 12.89 6.83
C ALA A 312 10.00 13.83 7.32
N ASP A 313 9.68 13.79 8.62
CA ASP A 313 8.70 14.67 9.26
C ASP A 313 9.16 16.14 9.30
N ALA A 314 10.42 16.38 9.57
CA ALA A 314 10.99 17.72 9.56
C ALA A 314 10.84 18.39 8.18
N ALA A 315 10.98 17.61 7.11
CA ALA A 315 10.74 18.06 5.74
C ALA A 315 9.24 18.07 5.33
N ARG A 316 8.33 17.50 6.12
CA ARG A 316 6.93 17.27 5.73
C ARG A 316 6.78 16.40 4.47
N ALA A 317 7.70 15.48 4.25
CA ALA A 317 7.61 14.56 3.14
C ALA A 317 6.38 13.64 3.30
N PRO A 318 5.58 13.38 2.25
CA PRO A 318 4.48 12.44 2.32
C PRO A 318 4.98 11.02 2.61
N LEU A 319 4.36 10.34 3.58
CA LEU A 319 4.76 9.01 4.06
C LEU A 319 3.60 8.03 4.02
N SER A 320 3.92 6.77 3.75
CA SER A 320 3.02 5.63 3.85
C SER A 320 3.79 4.36 4.20
N LEU A 321 3.07 3.29 4.54
CA LEU A 321 3.66 1.98 4.82
C LEU A 321 3.47 1.04 3.63
N GLY A 322 4.47 0.19 3.39
CA GLY A 322 4.43 -0.92 2.44
C GLY A 322 4.89 -2.21 3.08
N THR A 323 4.29 -3.34 2.72
CA THR A 323 4.72 -4.66 3.19
C THR A 323 5.97 -5.14 2.49
N ASP A 324 6.11 -4.75 1.22
CA ASP A 324 7.16 -5.23 0.32
C ASP A 324 7.24 -6.77 0.24
N VAL A 325 6.09 -7.42 0.11
CA VAL A 325 6.05 -8.84 -0.25
C VAL A 325 6.78 -9.02 -1.59
N GLY A 326 7.86 -9.78 -1.74
CA GLY A 326 8.36 -10.94 -0.97
C GLY A 326 9.64 -10.74 -0.14
N ALA A 327 10.39 -9.61 -0.18
CA ALA A 327 11.43 -9.35 0.81
C ALA A 327 10.78 -9.04 2.18
N GLY A 328 9.66 -8.36 2.20
CA GLY A 328 8.79 -8.32 3.37
C GLY A 328 8.14 -9.67 3.62
N THR A 329 8.17 -10.13 4.87
CA THR A 329 7.81 -11.50 5.27
C THR A 329 6.35 -11.69 5.66
N SER A 330 5.48 -10.71 5.37
CA SER A 330 4.06 -10.75 5.75
C SER A 330 3.20 -9.86 4.85
N PHE A 331 1.97 -10.29 4.58
CA PHE A 331 0.92 -9.47 3.96
C PHE A 331 0.20 -8.56 4.96
N SER A 332 0.46 -8.70 6.26
CA SER A 332 -0.28 -7.99 7.31
C SER A 332 0.27 -6.59 7.56
N MET A 333 -0.56 -5.56 7.30
CA MET A 333 -0.25 -4.18 7.66
C MET A 333 -0.09 -3.99 9.19
N LEU A 334 -0.73 -4.81 10.02
CA LEU A 334 -0.51 -4.78 11.47
C LEU A 334 0.91 -5.22 11.83
N GLN A 335 1.44 -6.26 11.18
CA GLN A 335 2.84 -6.66 11.36
C GLN A 335 3.81 -5.60 10.80
N THR A 336 3.47 -4.97 9.68
CA THR A 336 4.24 -3.84 9.14
C THR A 336 4.28 -2.67 10.12
N MET A 337 3.17 -2.33 10.76
CA MET A 337 3.11 -1.32 11.83
C MET A 337 3.99 -1.69 13.04
N ASN A 338 3.99 -2.97 13.43
CA ASN A 338 4.84 -3.49 14.52
C ASN A 338 6.32 -3.26 14.20
N GLU A 339 6.78 -3.60 13.00
CA GLU A 339 8.16 -3.39 12.60
C GLU A 339 8.49 -1.89 12.43
N ALA A 340 7.57 -1.08 11.89
CA ALA A 340 7.73 0.38 11.81
C ALA A 340 7.96 1.02 13.19
N TYR A 341 7.18 0.59 14.20
CA TYR A 341 7.39 1.04 15.58
C TYR A 341 8.80 0.68 16.09
N LYS A 342 9.26 -0.56 15.89
CA LYS A 342 10.58 -1.00 16.34
C LYS A 342 11.70 -0.24 15.62
N VAL A 343 11.58 -0.02 14.30
CA VAL A 343 12.52 0.78 13.52
C VAL A 343 12.61 2.21 14.07
N ALA A 344 11.47 2.85 14.32
CA ALA A 344 11.44 4.18 14.94
C ALA A 344 12.19 4.18 16.30
N ARG A 345 11.92 3.17 17.16
CA ARG A 345 12.59 3.05 18.46
C ARG A 345 14.11 2.85 18.35
N LEU A 346 14.55 2.06 17.39
CA LEU A 346 15.98 1.85 17.11
C LEU A 346 16.67 3.12 16.60
N LYS A 347 15.93 4.01 15.91
CA LYS A 347 16.39 5.33 15.47
C LYS A 347 16.30 6.41 16.57
N GLY A 348 15.77 6.08 17.75
CA GLY A 348 15.63 7.01 18.88
C GLY A 348 14.30 7.78 18.90
N SER A 349 13.42 7.58 17.93
CA SER A 349 12.13 8.26 17.83
C SER A 349 10.97 7.41 18.39
N TYR A 350 9.77 7.99 18.40
CA TYR A 350 8.53 7.32 18.84
C TYR A 350 7.46 7.44 17.76
N LEU A 351 6.87 6.30 17.36
CA LEU A 351 5.77 6.25 16.41
C LEU A 351 4.47 5.88 17.14
N PRO A 352 3.56 6.84 17.42
CA PRO A 352 2.30 6.59 18.11
C PRO A 352 1.38 5.63 17.36
N ALA A 353 0.53 4.89 18.09
CA ALA A 353 -0.40 3.95 17.48
C ALA A 353 -1.35 4.61 16.47
N LEU A 354 -1.92 5.77 16.82
CA LEU A 354 -2.77 6.54 15.90
C LEU A 354 -2.05 6.85 14.57
N ARG A 355 -0.76 7.19 14.65
CA ARG A 355 0.00 7.48 13.43
C ARG A 355 0.28 6.24 12.60
N MET A 356 0.55 5.09 13.22
CA MET A 356 0.71 3.82 12.49
C MET A 356 -0.54 3.51 11.66
N PHE A 357 -1.73 3.60 12.26
CA PHE A 357 -3.00 3.40 11.54
C PHE A 357 -3.26 4.48 10.47
N TYR A 358 -2.90 5.73 10.74
CA TYR A 358 -2.97 6.80 9.74
C TYR A 358 -2.12 6.50 8.51
N LEU A 359 -0.86 6.10 8.70
CA LEU A 359 0.08 5.79 7.61
C LEU A 359 -0.38 4.59 6.74
N ALA A 360 -1.18 3.70 7.28
CA ALA A 360 -1.77 2.56 6.55
C ALA A 360 -3.19 2.82 6.03
N THR A 361 -3.74 4.02 6.21
CA THR A 361 -5.09 4.40 5.74
C THR A 361 -5.09 5.76 5.07
N LEU A 362 -5.52 6.84 5.73
CA LEU A 362 -5.61 8.18 5.13
C LEU A 362 -4.23 8.74 4.72
N GLY A 363 -3.18 8.45 5.46
CA GLY A 363 -1.80 8.86 5.10
C GLY A 363 -1.35 8.25 3.78
N ALA A 364 -1.60 6.95 3.60
CA ALA A 364 -1.35 6.26 2.34
C ALA A 364 -2.22 6.83 1.21
N ALA A 365 -3.51 7.05 1.47
CA ALA A 365 -4.41 7.66 0.47
C ALA A 365 -3.94 9.07 0.03
N ARG A 366 -3.44 9.89 0.97
CA ARG A 366 -2.83 11.20 0.66
C ARG A 366 -1.56 11.09 -0.16
N SER A 367 -0.69 10.14 0.20
CA SER A 367 0.51 9.83 -0.58
C SER A 367 0.18 9.44 -2.03
N MET A 368 -0.99 8.82 -2.23
CA MET A 368 -1.52 8.43 -3.54
C MET A 368 -2.34 9.54 -4.22
N GLN A 369 -2.60 10.68 -3.57
CA GLN A 369 -3.55 11.71 -4.06
C GLN A 369 -4.96 11.13 -4.31
N LEU A 370 -5.41 10.23 -3.43
CA LEU A 370 -6.71 9.58 -3.46
C LEU A 370 -7.52 9.79 -2.15
N GLU A 371 -7.09 10.73 -1.28
CA GLU A 371 -7.68 11.01 0.01
C GLU A 371 -9.15 11.47 -0.02
N GLY A 372 -9.62 11.94 -1.15
CA GLY A 372 -11.04 12.24 -1.40
C GLY A 372 -11.87 11.03 -1.84
N THR A 373 -11.23 9.86 -2.01
CA THR A 373 -11.87 8.65 -2.55
C THR A 373 -11.80 7.48 -1.60
N ILE A 374 -10.63 7.24 -0.97
CA ILE A 374 -10.36 6.10 -0.09
C ILE A 374 -9.64 6.52 1.20
N GLY A 375 -9.37 5.56 2.09
CA GLY A 375 -8.56 5.76 3.30
C GLY A 375 -9.31 6.40 4.47
N SER A 376 -10.61 6.65 4.35
CA SER A 376 -11.45 7.23 5.40
C SER A 376 -12.86 6.64 5.41
N LEU A 377 -13.56 6.75 6.55
CA LEU A 377 -14.99 6.47 6.66
C LEU A 377 -15.85 7.74 6.52
N ALA A 378 -15.28 8.82 6.01
CA ALA A 378 -16.04 10.06 5.77
C ALA A 378 -17.06 9.87 4.62
N PRO A 379 -18.22 10.57 4.68
CA PRO A 379 -19.23 10.46 3.64
C PRO A 379 -18.70 10.74 2.24
N GLY A 380 -19.12 9.94 1.26
CA GLY A 380 -18.70 10.04 -0.14
C GLY A 380 -17.50 9.17 -0.52
N HIS A 381 -16.71 8.70 0.44
CA HIS A 381 -15.61 7.74 0.20
C HIS A 381 -16.13 6.39 -0.28
N GLU A 382 -15.33 5.66 -1.02
CA GLU A 382 -15.59 4.26 -1.31
C GLU A 382 -15.67 3.47 0.01
N ALA A 383 -16.66 2.60 0.13
CA ALA A 383 -16.88 1.83 1.35
C ALA A 383 -15.93 0.62 1.43
N ASP A 384 -14.64 0.91 1.40
CA ASP A 384 -13.56 -0.03 1.65
C ASP A 384 -13.19 0.04 3.13
N PHE A 385 -13.46 -1.02 3.88
CA PHE A 385 -13.20 -1.02 5.31
C PHE A 385 -12.85 -2.42 5.84
N VAL A 386 -12.15 -2.44 6.97
CA VAL A 386 -11.77 -3.65 7.68
C VAL A 386 -12.40 -3.66 9.07
N VAL A 387 -12.82 -4.85 9.50
CA VAL A 387 -13.34 -5.13 10.83
C VAL A 387 -12.27 -5.85 11.63
N LEU A 388 -11.72 -5.20 12.65
CA LEU A 388 -10.68 -5.74 13.51
C LEU A 388 -11.29 -6.27 14.82
N ASP A 389 -10.91 -7.49 15.19
CA ASP A 389 -11.35 -8.16 16.40
C ASP A 389 -10.29 -8.12 17.50
N PRO A 390 -10.46 -7.27 18.54
CA PRO A 390 -9.53 -7.20 19.67
C PRO A 390 -9.44 -8.49 20.50
N LYS A 391 -10.33 -9.45 20.25
CA LYS A 391 -10.40 -10.75 20.96
C LYS A 391 -10.03 -11.93 20.05
N ALA A 392 -9.38 -11.67 18.91
CA ALA A 392 -9.05 -12.69 17.92
C ALA A 392 -8.18 -13.83 18.42
N THR A 393 -7.32 -13.56 19.39
CA THR A 393 -6.47 -14.58 20.05
C THR A 393 -6.54 -14.46 21.56
N PRO A 394 -6.26 -15.52 22.34
CA PRO A 394 -6.28 -15.44 23.79
C PRO A 394 -5.37 -14.34 24.37
N LEU A 395 -4.16 -14.17 23.78
CA LEU A 395 -3.24 -13.14 24.24
C LEU A 395 -3.76 -11.74 23.95
N LEU A 396 -4.26 -11.51 22.73
CA LEU A 396 -4.82 -10.20 22.35
C LEU A 396 -6.05 -9.87 23.19
N ALA A 397 -6.97 -10.84 23.41
CA ALA A 397 -8.13 -10.68 24.28
C ALA A 397 -7.72 -10.32 25.72
N ARG A 398 -6.71 -11.01 26.25
CA ARG A 398 -6.19 -10.72 27.60
C ARG A 398 -5.60 -9.32 27.68
N ARG A 399 -4.79 -8.90 26.70
CA ARG A 399 -4.18 -7.58 26.70
C ARG A 399 -5.22 -6.46 26.54
N THR A 400 -6.14 -6.62 25.59
CA THR A 400 -7.13 -5.58 25.30
C THR A 400 -8.18 -5.42 26.40
N SER A 401 -8.42 -6.46 27.21
CA SER A 401 -9.29 -6.32 28.41
C SER A 401 -8.70 -5.43 29.50
N HIS A 402 -7.44 -5.03 29.40
CA HIS A 402 -6.75 -4.12 30.32
C HIS A 402 -6.40 -2.78 29.65
N CYS A 403 -6.94 -2.47 28.46
CA CYS A 403 -6.81 -1.15 27.85
C CYS A 403 -7.79 -0.17 28.45
N ASN A 404 -7.32 1.01 28.83
CA ASN A 404 -8.13 2.05 29.45
C ASN A 404 -8.53 3.16 28.49
N HIS A 405 -7.85 3.26 27.34
CA HIS A 405 -8.09 4.27 26.32
C HIS A 405 -7.72 3.76 24.92
N LEU A 406 -8.18 4.50 23.90
CA LEU A 406 -8.07 4.14 22.50
C LEU A 406 -6.62 3.82 22.07
N GLU A 407 -5.65 4.64 22.47
CA GLU A 407 -4.27 4.47 22.02
C GLU A 407 -3.65 3.15 22.50
N GLU A 408 -3.97 2.70 23.74
CA GLU A 408 -3.54 1.37 24.21
C GLU A 408 -4.18 0.24 23.42
N LEU A 409 -5.45 0.37 23.04
CA LEU A 409 -6.15 -0.60 22.21
C LEU A 409 -5.50 -0.71 20.83
N LEU A 410 -5.28 0.41 20.17
CA LEU A 410 -4.66 0.47 18.84
C LEU A 410 -3.22 -0.04 18.87
N PHE A 411 -2.47 0.32 19.91
CA PHE A 411 -1.12 -0.17 20.11
C PHE A 411 -1.09 -1.69 20.30
N ALA A 412 -2.01 -2.26 21.07
CA ALA A 412 -2.13 -3.71 21.22
C ALA A 412 -2.50 -4.39 19.91
N LEU A 413 -3.41 -3.81 19.12
CA LEU A 413 -3.76 -4.32 17.78
C LEU A 413 -2.55 -4.30 16.82
N ALA A 414 -1.79 -3.21 16.79
CA ALA A 414 -0.62 -3.07 15.93
C ALA A 414 0.51 -4.02 16.33
N LEU A 415 0.77 -4.22 17.63
CA LEU A 415 1.93 -5.00 18.12
C LEU A 415 1.68 -6.51 18.26
N LEU A 416 0.43 -6.91 18.45
CA LEU A 416 0.05 -8.32 18.69
C LEU A 416 -0.89 -8.86 17.61
N GLY A 417 -1.41 -7.98 16.73
CA GLY A 417 -2.31 -8.36 15.67
C GLY A 417 -1.61 -8.95 14.46
N ASP A 418 -2.35 -9.81 13.77
CA ASP A 418 -1.98 -10.40 12.48
C ASP A 418 -3.26 -10.63 11.65
N ASP A 419 -3.20 -11.47 10.61
CA ASP A 419 -4.37 -11.84 9.79
C ASP A 419 -5.55 -12.37 10.61
N ARG A 420 -5.30 -13.06 11.73
CA ARG A 420 -6.36 -13.56 12.63
C ARG A 420 -7.16 -12.42 13.27
N THR A 421 -6.58 -11.24 13.37
CA THR A 421 -7.24 -10.04 13.91
C THR A 421 -8.31 -9.50 12.96
N VAL A 422 -8.20 -9.79 11.66
CA VAL A 422 -9.18 -9.38 10.65
C VAL A 422 -10.40 -10.29 10.71
N ALA A 423 -11.51 -9.76 11.21
CA ALA A 423 -12.79 -10.48 11.28
C ALA A 423 -13.52 -10.47 9.93
N ALA A 424 -13.46 -9.36 9.21
CA ALA A 424 -14.05 -9.20 7.90
C ALA A 424 -13.39 -8.05 7.13
N THR A 425 -13.40 -8.14 5.80
CA THR A 425 -12.95 -7.10 4.88
C THR A 425 -14.05 -6.80 3.87
N TYR A 426 -14.28 -5.53 3.64
CA TYR A 426 -15.29 -5.05 2.70
C TYR A 426 -14.63 -4.17 1.63
N ALA A 427 -14.99 -4.39 0.37
CA ALA A 427 -14.60 -3.56 -0.77
C ALA A 427 -15.86 -3.03 -1.47
N ALA A 428 -15.96 -1.71 -1.66
CA ALA A 428 -17.15 -1.03 -2.17
C ALA A 428 -18.45 -1.51 -1.48
N GLY A 429 -18.40 -1.69 -0.15
CA GLY A 429 -19.53 -2.15 0.66
C GLY A 429 -19.89 -3.64 0.52
N ARG A 430 -19.13 -4.41 -0.27
CA ARG A 430 -19.34 -5.86 -0.43
C ARG A 430 -18.39 -6.63 0.49
N LEU A 431 -18.91 -7.65 1.18
CA LEU A 431 -18.09 -8.57 1.95
C LEU A 431 -17.19 -9.37 1.00
N VAL A 432 -15.87 -9.20 1.10
CA VAL A 432 -14.87 -9.86 0.24
C VAL A 432 -14.01 -10.87 1.02
N HIS A 433 -13.96 -10.74 2.34
CA HIS A 433 -13.34 -11.73 3.22
C HIS A 433 -14.06 -11.77 4.56
N THR A 434 -14.19 -12.97 5.12
CA THR A 434 -14.62 -13.20 6.50
C THR A 434 -13.80 -14.32 7.12
N ARG A 435 -13.29 -14.07 8.33
CA ARG A 435 -12.59 -15.09 9.10
C ARG A 435 -13.59 -16.20 9.47
N GLN A 436 -13.26 -17.44 9.12
CA GLN A 436 -14.07 -18.58 9.56
C GLN A 436 -14.01 -18.72 11.08
N PRO A 437 -15.12 -19.07 11.74
CA PRO A 437 -15.09 -19.44 13.15
C PRO A 437 -14.10 -20.59 13.38
N ALA A 438 -13.27 -20.46 14.43
CA ALA A 438 -12.33 -21.52 14.82
C ALA A 438 -13.08 -22.73 15.37
#